data_1398acd66a9f828f362efce8f0accfd2
#
_entry.id   1398acd66a9f828f362efce8f0accfd2
#
_cell.length_a   1.000
_cell.length_b   1.000
_cell.length_c   1.000
_cell.angle_alpha   90.00
_cell.angle_beta   90.00
_cell.angle_gamma   90.00
#
_symmetry.space_group_name_H-M   'P 1'
#
loop_
_entity.id
_entity.type
_entity.pdbx_description
1 polymer ?
#
loop_
_entity_poly.entity_id
_entity_poly.type
_entity_poly.pdbx_seq_one_letter_code
_entity_poly.pdbx_strand_id
1 'polypeptide(L)'
;MKRVLLTAITLFIASLISAGNIKTGAESVNEYLPLIKGKRVAVLTNQTGIIGKTHLVDSLVSLKINIVAILSPEHGFRGDADAGEHVASSVDEKTGIPIKSLYDGNTGKPSVDLMKQIDVMVFDLQDVGVRYYTYLTTMARMMEACAENGVKMIVLDRPNPIGFYVDGPILDMKYKSAVGWL
;
A
#
# COMPACT_ATOMS: atom_id res chain seq x y z
N MET A 1 3.45 -30.35 -43.66
CA MET A 1 4.65 -29.53 -43.31
C MET A 1 4.34 -28.02 -43.15
N LYS A 2 3.77 -27.32 -44.14
CA LYS A 2 3.51 -25.88 -44.03
C LYS A 2 2.64 -25.47 -42.82
N ARG A 3 1.58 -26.21 -42.47
CA ARG A 3 0.71 -25.93 -41.32
C ARG A 3 1.42 -26.10 -39.97
N VAL A 4 2.25 -27.12 -39.81
CA VAL A 4 3.03 -27.35 -38.59
C VAL A 4 4.07 -26.26 -38.38
N LEU A 5 4.70 -25.78 -39.46
CA LEU A 5 5.68 -24.70 -39.41
C LEU A 5 5.01 -23.38 -39.01
N LEU A 6 3.80 -23.09 -39.54
CA LEU A 6 3.06 -21.88 -39.20
C LEU A 6 2.65 -21.87 -37.72
N THR A 7 2.17 -23.01 -37.20
CA THR A 7 1.81 -23.15 -35.78
C THR A 7 3.02 -23.01 -34.85
N ALA A 8 4.18 -23.56 -35.25
CA ALA A 8 5.42 -23.42 -34.49
C ALA A 8 5.92 -21.96 -34.44
N ILE A 9 5.82 -21.24 -35.57
CA ILE A 9 6.18 -19.82 -35.64
C ILE A 9 5.24 -18.97 -34.77
N THR A 10 3.94 -19.24 -34.78
CA THR A 10 2.97 -18.51 -33.95
C THR A 10 3.20 -18.74 -32.46
N LEU A 11 3.50 -19.99 -32.04
CA LEU A 11 3.86 -20.31 -30.67
C LEU A 11 5.20 -19.65 -30.25
N PHE A 12 6.19 -19.60 -31.14
CA PHE A 12 7.46 -18.95 -30.86
C PHE A 12 7.33 -17.42 -30.74
N ILE A 13 6.54 -16.78 -31.58
CA ILE A 13 6.24 -15.34 -31.46
C ILE A 13 5.46 -15.02 -30.19
N ALA A 14 4.50 -15.87 -29.80
CA ALA A 14 3.78 -15.70 -28.52
C ALA A 14 4.69 -15.80 -27.28
N SER A 15 5.75 -16.63 -27.34
CA SER A 15 6.73 -16.72 -26.23
C SER A 15 7.70 -15.53 -26.15
N LEU A 16 7.78 -14.70 -27.20
CA LEU A 16 8.60 -13.48 -27.20
C LEU A 16 7.85 -12.25 -26.67
N ILE A 17 6.54 -12.36 -26.40
CA ILE A 17 5.81 -11.32 -25.69
C ILE A 17 6.17 -11.46 -24.21
N SER A 18 7.34 -11.01 -23.85
CA SER A 18 7.71 -10.79 -22.45
C SER A 18 6.80 -9.69 -21.92
N ALA A 19 5.90 -10.02 -21.02
CA ALA A 19 5.24 -9.01 -20.21
C ALA A 19 6.35 -8.20 -19.53
N GLY A 20 6.51 -6.93 -19.89
CA GLY A 20 7.51 -6.08 -19.28
C GLY A 20 7.38 -6.18 -17.77
N ASN A 21 8.49 -6.29 -17.05
CA ASN A 21 8.47 -6.29 -15.60
C ASN A 21 7.85 -4.97 -15.12
N ILE A 22 6.62 -5.05 -14.60
CA ILE A 22 5.98 -3.91 -13.97
C ILE A 22 6.76 -3.59 -12.70
N LYS A 23 7.34 -2.41 -12.66
CA LYS A 23 8.06 -1.90 -11.50
C LYS A 23 7.06 -1.22 -10.57
N THR A 24 7.00 -1.65 -9.33
CA THR A 24 6.16 -1.02 -8.31
C THR A 24 6.74 0.31 -7.85
N GLY A 25 5.90 1.19 -7.26
CA GLY A 25 6.36 2.43 -6.65
C GLY A 25 7.42 2.18 -5.58
N ALA A 26 7.27 1.11 -4.78
CA ALA A 26 8.24 0.73 -3.75
C ALA A 26 9.63 0.38 -4.32
N GLU A 27 9.70 -0.20 -5.52
CA GLU A 27 10.96 -0.51 -6.21
C GLU A 27 11.63 0.73 -6.81
N SER A 28 10.90 1.84 -6.97
CA SER A 28 11.40 3.11 -7.48
C SER A 28 12.13 3.95 -6.41
N VAL A 29 12.98 3.31 -5.61
CA VAL A 29 13.64 3.91 -4.44
C VAL A 29 14.31 5.24 -4.75
N ASN A 30 14.99 5.36 -5.87
CA ASN A 30 15.70 6.58 -6.25
C ASN A 30 14.78 7.80 -6.46
N GLU A 31 13.48 7.57 -6.71
CA GLU A 31 12.50 8.63 -6.95
C GLU A 31 11.95 9.21 -5.65
N TYR A 32 11.63 8.35 -4.67
CA TYR A 32 11.03 8.82 -3.42
C TYR A 32 12.03 9.00 -2.27
N LEU A 33 13.19 8.34 -2.30
CA LEU A 33 14.20 8.46 -1.24
C LEU A 33 14.62 9.92 -0.97
N PRO A 34 14.88 10.78 -1.98
CA PRO A 34 15.20 12.18 -1.74
C PRO A 34 14.08 12.96 -1.04
N LEU A 35 12.82 12.52 -1.18
CA LEU A 35 11.65 13.19 -0.60
C LEU A 35 11.46 12.86 0.88
N ILE A 36 12.02 11.74 1.37
CA ILE A 36 11.86 11.24 2.74
C ILE A 36 13.15 11.30 3.57
N LYS A 37 14.31 11.45 2.93
CA LYS A 37 15.61 11.52 3.61
C LYS A 37 15.67 12.74 4.55
N GLY A 38 16.06 12.50 5.81
CA GLY A 38 16.13 13.54 6.86
C GLY A 38 14.77 13.99 7.38
N LYS A 39 13.67 13.33 6.99
CA LYS A 39 12.31 13.58 7.47
C LYS A 39 11.90 12.57 8.53
N ARG A 40 10.92 12.96 9.37
CA ARG A 40 10.22 12.05 10.27
C ARG A 40 9.12 11.37 9.45
N VAL A 41 9.27 10.06 9.21
CA VAL A 41 8.42 9.31 8.29
C VAL A 41 7.50 8.38 9.06
N ALA A 42 6.21 8.34 8.70
CA ALA A 42 5.35 7.21 9.03
C ALA A 42 5.09 6.39 7.77
N VAL A 43 4.98 5.08 7.92
CA VAL A 43 4.75 4.15 6.80
C VAL A 43 3.47 3.38 7.05
N LEU A 44 2.47 3.58 6.18
CA LEU A 44 1.25 2.77 6.17
C LEU A 44 1.46 1.63 5.19
N THR A 45 1.53 0.41 5.72
CA THR A 45 1.86 -0.79 4.94
C THR A 45 1.42 -2.07 5.66
N ASN A 46 1.47 -3.19 4.96
CA ASN A 46 1.23 -4.53 5.49
C ASN A 46 2.21 -5.54 4.87
N GLN A 47 1.94 -6.83 5.01
CA GLN A 47 2.77 -7.91 4.47
C GLN A 47 3.01 -7.85 2.95
N THR A 48 2.18 -7.12 2.20
CA THR A 48 2.35 -6.95 0.74
C THR A 48 3.39 -5.90 0.37
N GLY A 49 3.80 -5.06 1.34
CA GLY A 49 4.78 -3.98 1.17
C GLY A 49 6.20 -4.51 0.99
N ILE A 50 6.50 -5.19 -0.13
CA ILE A 50 7.81 -5.82 -0.39
C ILE A 50 8.50 -5.21 -1.61
N ILE A 51 9.83 -5.17 -1.54
CA ILE A 51 10.77 -4.85 -2.62
C ILE A 51 11.60 -6.12 -2.86
N GLY A 52 11.33 -6.82 -3.96
CA GLY A 52 11.91 -8.14 -4.20
C GLY A 52 11.54 -9.13 -3.09
N LYS A 53 12.47 -9.44 -2.19
CA LYS A 53 12.24 -10.34 -1.03
C LYS A 53 12.29 -9.63 0.32
N THR A 54 12.43 -8.31 0.32
CA THR A 54 12.64 -7.53 1.55
C THR A 54 11.42 -6.63 1.78
N HIS A 55 10.93 -6.60 3.01
CA HIS A 55 9.83 -5.69 3.35
C HIS A 55 10.27 -4.23 3.23
N LEU A 56 9.36 -3.33 2.77
CA LEU A 56 9.64 -1.91 2.58
C LEU A 56 10.23 -1.26 3.85
N VAL A 57 9.64 -1.52 5.02
CA VAL A 57 10.14 -0.97 6.30
C VAL A 57 11.58 -1.38 6.55
N ASP A 58 11.91 -2.66 6.36
CA ASP A 58 13.28 -3.17 6.53
C ASP A 58 14.27 -2.48 5.56
N SER A 59 13.83 -2.28 4.32
CA SER A 59 14.62 -1.59 3.30
C SER A 59 14.87 -0.13 3.69
N LEU A 60 13.85 0.59 4.16
CA LEU A 60 13.99 1.98 4.59
C LEU A 60 14.86 2.12 5.84
N VAL A 61 14.75 1.20 6.80
CA VAL A 61 15.63 1.15 7.97
C VAL A 61 17.09 0.94 7.57
N SER A 62 17.36 0.03 6.63
CA SER A 62 18.71 -0.19 6.11
C SER A 62 19.30 1.06 5.42
N LEU A 63 18.45 1.89 4.84
CA LEU A 63 18.79 3.19 4.23
C LEU A 63 18.84 4.34 5.25
N LYS A 64 18.74 4.02 6.56
CA LYS A 64 18.80 4.98 7.68
C LYS A 64 17.71 6.06 7.60
N ILE A 65 16.53 5.71 7.11
CA ILE A 65 15.35 6.58 7.16
C ILE A 65 14.79 6.59 8.57
N ASN A 66 14.46 7.75 9.08
CA ASN A 66 13.86 7.94 10.40
C ASN A 66 12.36 7.59 10.35
N ILE A 67 12.03 6.32 10.57
CA ILE A 67 10.64 5.85 10.66
C ILE A 67 10.16 6.02 12.10
N VAL A 68 9.20 6.92 12.30
CA VAL A 68 8.62 7.25 13.62
C VAL A 68 7.54 6.25 14.02
N ALA A 69 6.77 5.77 13.05
CA ALA A 69 5.71 4.78 13.27
C ALA A 69 5.41 4.00 11.98
N ILE A 70 4.96 2.78 12.18
CA ILE A 70 4.27 1.98 11.17
C ILE A 70 2.78 2.09 11.44
N LEU A 71 1.98 2.36 10.41
CA LEU A 71 0.53 2.31 10.48
C LEU A 71 0.05 1.00 9.86
N SER A 72 -0.77 0.28 10.61
CA SER A 72 -1.29 -1.02 10.21
C SER A 72 -2.74 -0.88 9.74
N PRO A 73 -3.07 -1.31 8.51
CA PRO A 73 -4.44 -1.41 8.03
C PRO A 73 -5.15 -2.62 8.64
N GLU A 74 -6.35 -2.90 8.16
CA GLU A 74 -7.05 -4.16 8.40
C GLU A 74 -6.12 -5.35 8.10
N HIS A 75 -6.21 -6.43 8.86
CA HIS A 75 -5.34 -7.61 8.87
C HIS A 75 -3.94 -7.42 9.47
N GLY A 76 -3.62 -6.24 10.00
CA GLY A 76 -2.36 -6.01 10.69
C GLY A 76 -1.15 -5.77 9.78
N PHE A 77 -0.01 -5.46 10.42
CA PHE A 77 1.23 -5.14 9.72
C PHE A 77 1.88 -6.36 9.05
N ARG A 78 1.83 -7.53 9.69
CA ARG A 78 2.39 -8.78 9.17
C ARG A 78 1.32 -9.69 8.52
N GLY A 79 0.02 -9.28 8.52
CA GLY A 79 -1.07 -10.05 7.94
C GLY A 79 -1.55 -11.20 8.82
N ASP A 80 -1.37 -11.08 10.13
CA ASP A 80 -1.63 -12.15 11.10
C ASP A 80 -3.04 -12.07 11.71
N ALA A 81 -3.84 -11.04 11.38
CA ALA A 81 -5.18 -10.83 11.91
C ALA A 81 -6.28 -11.18 10.90
N ASP A 82 -7.38 -11.74 11.39
CA ASP A 82 -8.56 -12.06 10.59
C ASP A 82 -9.35 -10.81 10.17
N ALA A 83 -10.24 -10.96 9.18
CA ALA A 83 -11.09 -9.87 8.69
C ALA A 83 -11.99 -9.34 9.83
N GLY A 84 -11.94 -8.01 10.07
CA GLY A 84 -12.71 -7.36 11.15
C GLY A 84 -12.15 -7.60 12.54
N GLU A 85 -11.02 -8.29 12.70
CA GLU A 85 -10.37 -8.47 13.98
C GLU A 85 -9.79 -7.16 14.49
N HIS A 86 -9.87 -6.97 15.83
CA HIS A 86 -9.28 -5.81 16.49
C HIS A 86 -7.76 -5.96 16.55
N VAL A 87 -7.05 -5.18 15.76
CA VAL A 87 -5.58 -5.18 15.74
C VAL A 87 -5.06 -4.18 16.77
N ALA A 88 -4.47 -4.67 17.85
CA ALA A 88 -3.87 -3.82 18.87
C ALA A 88 -2.58 -3.14 18.36
N SER A 89 -2.32 -1.93 18.86
CA SER A 89 -1.03 -1.27 18.67
C SER A 89 0.08 -2.05 19.40
N SER A 90 1.23 -2.17 18.78
CA SER A 90 2.36 -2.99 19.25
C SER A 90 3.70 -2.37 18.85
N VAL A 91 4.77 -3.11 18.95
CA VAL A 91 6.11 -2.75 18.45
C VAL A 91 6.57 -3.86 17.51
N ASP A 92 7.11 -3.49 16.37
CA ASP A 92 7.72 -4.46 15.45
C ASP A 92 8.98 -5.03 16.08
N GLU A 93 8.99 -6.32 16.38
CA GLU A 93 10.10 -6.99 17.08
C GLU A 93 11.43 -6.87 16.34
N LYS A 94 11.38 -6.82 15.01
CA LYS A 94 12.58 -6.78 14.17
C LYS A 94 13.25 -5.41 14.15
N THR A 95 12.47 -4.34 14.13
CA THR A 95 12.99 -2.97 13.95
C THR A 95 12.88 -2.11 15.20
N GLY A 96 12.07 -2.52 16.20
CA GLY A 96 11.75 -1.73 17.38
C GLY A 96 10.83 -0.55 17.12
N ILE A 97 10.27 -0.44 15.91
CA ILE A 97 9.41 0.69 15.52
C ILE A 97 7.99 0.46 16.05
N PRO A 98 7.34 1.50 16.64
CA PRO A 98 5.95 1.39 17.07
C PRO A 98 5.01 1.13 15.90
N ILE A 99 4.12 0.14 16.05
CA ILE A 99 3.01 -0.15 15.14
C ILE A 99 1.75 0.47 15.74
N LYS A 100 1.06 1.30 14.96
CA LYS A 100 -0.22 1.94 15.32
C LYS A 100 -1.32 1.37 14.42
N SER A 101 -2.29 0.71 15.04
CA SER A 101 -3.44 0.20 14.32
C SER A 101 -4.37 1.33 13.90
N LEU A 102 -4.89 1.27 12.68
CA LEU A 102 -6.00 2.11 12.22
C LEU A 102 -7.38 1.47 12.49
N TYR A 103 -7.38 0.23 12.99
CA TYR A 103 -8.56 -0.61 13.24
C TYR A 103 -8.68 -1.00 14.73
N ASP A 104 -8.34 -0.06 15.60
CA ASP A 104 -8.44 -0.21 17.07
C ASP A 104 -9.77 0.34 17.64
N GLY A 105 -10.84 0.38 16.83
CA GLY A 105 -12.14 0.96 17.18
C GLY A 105 -12.27 2.46 16.85
N ASN A 106 -11.25 3.06 16.25
CA ASN A 106 -11.20 4.47 15.87
C ASN A 106 -11.75 4.74 14.45
N THR A 107 -11.61 5.98 14.03
CA THR A 107 -12.15 6.51 12.75
C THR A 107 -11.45 5.98 11.50
N GLY A 108 -10.42 5.14 11.64
CA GLY A 108 -9.53 4.74 10.54
C GLY A 108 -8.55 5.84 10.12
N LYS A 109 -8.43 6.90 10.94
CA LYS A 109 -7.41 7.96 10.80
C LYS A 109 -6.38 7.83 11.94
N PRO A 110 -5.11 8.20 11.72
CA PRO A 110 -4.13 8.32 12.79
C PRO A 110 -4.50 9.47 13.74
N SER A 111 -4.02 9.39 14.98
CA SER A 111 -4.24 10.45 15.96
C SER A 111 -3.54 11.76 15.53
N VAL A 112 -4.13 12.89 15.90
CA VAL A 112 -3.53 14.23 15.67
C VAL A 112 -2.14 14.33 16.28
N ASP A 113 -1.91 13.70 17.43
CA ASP A 113 -0.61 13.72 18.08
C ASP A 113 0.47 12.94 17.30
N LEU A 114 0.11 11.84 16.64
CA LEU A 114 1.01 11.17 15.71
C LEU A 114 1.27 12.05 14.48
N MET A 115 0.24 12.67 13.92
CA MET A 115 0.39 13.53 12.74
C MET A 115 1.34 14.72 12.99
N LYS A 116 1.38 15.27 14.19
CA LYS A 116 2.34 16.32 14.59
C LYS A 116 3.79 15.83 14.69
N GLN A 117 4.01 14.52 14.83
CA GLN A 117 5.33 13.92 14.96
C GLN A 117 5.96 13.54 13.62
N ILE A 118 5.22 13.61 12.51
CA ILE A 118 5.68 13.20 11.19
C ILE A 118 5.69 14.34 10.20
N ASP A 119 6.61 14.28 9.25
CA ASP A 119 6.73 15.23 8.15
C ASP A 119 6.18 14.64 6.84
N VAL A 120 6.28 13.30 6.71
CA VAL A 120 5.89 12.57 5.51
C VAL A 120 5.20 11.27 5.89
N MET A 121 4.07 11.01 5.24
CA MET A 121 3.37 9.72 5.23
C MET A 121 3.70 8.97 3.94
N VAL A 122 4.21 7.76 4.05
CA VAL A 122 4.39 6.84 2.93
C VAL A 122 3.28 5.80 2.97
N PHE A 123 2.57 5.63 1.87
CA PHE A 123 1.50 4.65 1.70
C PHE A 123 1.94 3.56 0.71
N ASP A 124 1.93 2.31 1.14
CA ASP A 124 2.32 1.15 0.34
C ASP A 124 1.45 -0.06 0.68
N LEU A 125 0.32 -0.19 0.01
CA LEU A 125 -0.60 -1.32 0.13
C LEU A 125 -0.98 -1.83 -1.26
N GLN A 126 -1.04 -3.15 -1.43
CA GLN A 126 -1.57 -3.77 -2.63
C GLN A 126 -3.10 -3.77 -2.59
N ASP A 127 -3.72 -2.91 -3.39
CA ASP A 127 -5.15 -3.02 -3.70
C ASP A 127 -5.38 -4.04 -4.82
N VAL A 128 -6.59 -4.60 -4.91
CA VAL A 128 -6.95 -5.63 -5.90
C VAL A 128 -8.02 -5.14 -6.88
N GLY A 129 -8.40 -3.86 -6.82
CA GLY A 129 -9.31 -3.22 -7.76
C GLY A 129 -10.78 -3.53 -7.55
N VAL A 130 -11.18 -4.04 -6.38
CA VAL A 130 -12.58 -4.35 -6.05
C VAL A 130 -13.11 -3.42 -4.97
N ARG A 131 -14.36 -2.95 -5.14
CA ARG A 131 -14.99 -1.95 -4.26
C ARG A 131 -15.05 -2.38 -2.78
N TYR A 132 -15.28 -3.65 -2.51
CA TYR A 132 -15.38 -4.17 -1.14
C TYR A 132 -14.04 -4.34 -0.42
N TYR A 133 -12.94 -3.92 -1.04
CA TYR A 133 -11.62 -3.87 -0.42
C TYR A 133 -11.44 -2.56 0.34
N THR A 134 -10.95 -2.62 1.59
CA THR A 134 -10.91 -1.46 2.49
C THR A 134 -9.75 -0.49 2.22
N TYR A 135 -8.76 -0.88 1.41
CA TYR A 135 -7.53 -0.11 1.25
C TYR A 135 -7.72 1.21 0.51
N LEU A 136 -8.66 1.29 -0.44
CA LEU A 136 -8.99 2.55 -1.10
C LEU A 136 -9.58 3.56 -0.09
N THR A 137 -10.48 3.11 0.78
CA THR A 137 -11.03 3.93 1.86
C THR A 137 -9.95 4.33 2.86
N THR A 138 -9.05 3.42 3.21
CA THR A 138 -7.89 3.70 4.07
C THR A 138 -7.00 4.77 3.46
N MET A 139 -6.71 4.68 2.16
CA MET A 139 -5.92 5.69 1.44
C MET A 139 -6.61 7.06 1.48
N ALA A 140 -7.90 7.14 1.17
CA ALA A 140 -8.63 8.39 1.16
C ALA A 140 -8.68 9.05 2.55
N ARG A 141 -8.93 8.28 3.62
CA ARG A 141 -8.87 8.76 5.01
C ARG A 141 -7.47 9.26 5.40
N MET A 142 -6.43 8.58 4.91
CA MET A 142 -5.05 9.01 5.14
C MET A 142 -4.73 10.30 4.40
N MET A 143 -5.18 10.45 3.14
CA MET A 143 -5.05 11.70 2.38
C MET A 143 -5.73 12.86 3.11
N GLU A 144 -6.93 12.64 3.63
CA GLU A 144 -7.69 13.61 4.42
C GLU A 144 -6.93 13.99 5.71
N ALA A 145 -6.44 13.02 6.48
CA ALA A 145 -5.65 13.27 7.69
C ALA A 145 -4.35 14.04 7.38
N CYS A 146 -3.68 13.72 6.29
CA CYS A 146 -2.48 14.43 5.84
C CYS A 146 -2.80 15.88 5.46
N ALA A 147 -3.88 16.12 4.73
CA ALA A 147 -4.32 17.47 4.35
C ALA A 147 -4.69 18.32 5.57
N GLU A 148 -5.44 17.77 6.52
CA GLU A 148 -5.84 18.42 7.76
C GLU A 148 -4.65 18.84 8.64
N ASN A 149 -3.52 18.13 8.55
CA ASN A 149 -2.36 18.36 9.42
C ASN A 149 -1.12 18.89 8.67
N GLY A 150 -1.23 19.23 7.38
CA GLY A 150 -0.13 19.75 6.58
C GLY A 150 1.02 18.74 6.37
N VAL A 151 0.74 17.43 6.44
CA VAL A 151 1.70 16.35 6.23
C VAL A 151 1.73 15.97 4.75
N LYS A 152 2.92 15.82 4.18
CA LYS A 152 3.06 15.35 2.80
C LYS A 152 2.75 13.85 2.72
N MET A 153 1.95 13.43 1.75
CA MET A 153 1.71 12.02 1.46
C MET A 153 2.43 11.58 0.17
N ILE A 154 3.02 10.40 0.20
CA ILE A 154 3.64 9.73 -0.94
C ILE A 154 2.98 8.37 -1.08
N VAL A 155 2.38 8.11 -2.23
CA VAL A 155 1.80 6.79 -2.57
C VAL A 155 2.82 6.04 -3.41
N LEU A 156 3.24 4.87 -2.93
CA LEU A 156 4.06 3.93 -3.67
C LEU A 156 3.11 2.98 -4.41
N ASP A 157 2.77 3.36 -5.63
CA ASP A 157 1.74 2.70 -6.43
C ASP A 157 2.10 1.24 -6.73
N ARG A 158 1.06 0.40 -6.74
CA ARG A 158 1.13 -1.02 -7.09
C ARG A 158 0.13 -1.35 -8.17
N PRO A 159 0.46 -2.23 -9.11
CA PRO A 159 -0.42 -2.54 -10.23
C PRO A 159 -1.75 -3.13 -9.75
N ASN A 160 -2.85 -2.57 -10.27
CA ASN A 160 -4.18 -3.15 -10.09
C ASN A 160 -4.30 -4.41 -10.98
N PRO A 161 -4.50 -5.62 -10.41
CA PRO A 161 -4.55 -6.86 -11.19
C PRO A 161 -5.75 -6.95 -12.14
N ILE A 162 -6.80 -6.17 -11.92
CA ILE A 162 -8.00 -6.12 -12.78
C ILE A 162 -8.21 -4.74 -13.43
N GLY A 163 -7.14 -3.92 -13.51
CA GLY A 163 -7.19 -2.56 -14.04
C GLY A 163 -7.55 -2.43 -15.53
N PHE A 164 -7.75 -3.57 -16.22
CA PHE A 164 -8.10 -3.60 -17.65
C PHE A 164 -9.60 -3.46 -17.93
N TYR A 165 -10.46 -3.47 -16.89
CA TYR A 165 -11.90 -3.21 -17.07
C TYR A 165 -12.53 -2.58 -15.82
N VAL A 166 -13.70 -1.97 -16.01
CA VAL A 166 -14.53 -1.39 -14.95
C VAL A 166 -15.93 -1.98 -15.05
N ASP A 167 -16.48 -2.43 -13.93
CA ASP A 167 -17.80 -3.03 -13.85
C ASP A 167 -18.54 -2.63 -12.57
N GLY A 168 -19.85 -2.85 -12.56
CA GLY A 168 -20.72 -2.59 -11.43
C GLY A 168 -21.37 -1.19 -11.45
N PRO A 169 -22.39 -1.00 -10.62
CA PRO A 169 -23.14 0.26 -10.56
C PRO A 169 -22.34 1.35 -9.82
N ILE A 170 -22.71 2.61 -10.10
CA ILE A 170 -22.27 3.74 -9.28
C ILE A 170 -22.83 3.57 -7.85
N LEU A 171 -21.99 3.83 -6.85
CA LEU A 171 -22.40 3.75 -5.45
C LEU A 171 -23.50 4.80 -5.14
N ASP A 172 -24.65 4.34 -4.65
CA ASP A 172 -25.63 5.23 -4.02
C ASP A 172 -25.09 5.58 -2.61
N MET A 173 -24.84 6.86 -2.37
CA MET A 173 -24.20 7.36 -1.15
C MET A 173 -24.97 7.07 0.14
N LYS A 174 -26.25 6.66 0.06
CA LYS A 174 -26.98 6.14 1.22
C LYS A 174 -26.39 4.84 1.78
N TYR A 175 -25.62 4.11 0.95
CA TYR A 175 -24.89 2.89 1.33
C TYR A 175 -23.40 3.14 1.64
N LYS A 176 -23.03 4.39 1.89
CA LYS A 176 -21.66 4.74 2.27
C LYS A 176 -21.19 3.91 3.47
N SER A 177 -20.02 3.31 3.33
CA SER A 177 -19.42 2.42 4.36
C SER A 177 -17.90 2.39 4.24
N ALA A 178 -17.24 1.57 5.05
CA ALA A 178 -15.79 1.33 4.94
C ALA A 178 -15.37 0.66 3.61
N VAL A 179 -16.28 -0.01 2.91
CA VAL A 179 -16.05 -0.66 1.62
C VAL A 179 -16.75 0.06 0.46
N GLY A 180 -17.23 1.24 0.69
CA GLY A 180 -17.90 2.06 -0.32
C GLY A 180 -18.01 3.49 0.17
N TRP A 181 -16.96 4.28 -0.03
CA TRP A 181 -16.89 5.64 0.50
C TRP A 181 -16.79 6.71 -0.59
N LEU A 182 -16.19 6.38 -1.73
CA LEU A 182 -16.02 7.24 -2.89
C LEU A 182 -16.84 6.71 -4.07
#